data_82ab90da4bc0d71caea4dbe48dbb9ffd
#
_entry.id   82ab90da4bc0d71caea4dbe48dbb9ffd
#
_cell.length_a   1.000
_cell.length_b   1.000
_cell.length_c   1.000
_cell.angle_alpha   90.00
_cell.angle_beta   90.00
_cell.angle_gamma   90.00
#
_symmetry.space_group_name_H-M   'P 1'
#
loop_
_entity.id
_entity.type
_entity.pdbx_description
1 polymer ?
#
loop_
_entity_poly.entity_id
_entity_poly.type
_entity_poly.pdbx_seq_one_letter_code
_entity_poly.pdbx_strand_id
1 'polypeptide(L)'
;WKYTPIRKVLNEELTIFKKKRHLLEFDKVKDFFLGGIESYKIVFIDGMYDPLWSSTTHEGADICILSSVLENKKYGNVISKYYNKLINEKESFSLLNSSFTKEGAFIHVPKNVELEKPVEIVHINSGGESSLMLQPRSLVILEKNSKAQIIESHYSLNVNEKIHSDKHSTYVDPLTNTVTE
;
A
#
# COMPACT_ATOMS: atom_id res chain seq x y z
N TRP A 1 -15.54 -15.27 -1.18
CA TRP A 1 -16.13 -14.29 -0.24
C TRP A 1 -17.51 -14.71 0.27
N LYS A 2 -17.62 -15.95 0.69
CA LYS A 2 -18.89 -16.57 1.11
C LYS A 2 -19.59 -15.83 2.27
N TYR A 3 -18.81 -15.14 3.10
CA TYR A 3 -19.29 -14.52 4.34
C TYR A 3 -19.28 -12.99 4.34
N THR A 4 -18.79 -12.34 3.28
CA THR A 4 -18.72 -10.87 3.20
C THR A 4 -19.86 -10.35 2.34
N PRO A 5 -20.75 -9.50 2.88
CA PRO A 5 -21.93 -8.98 2.15
C PRO A 5 -21.54 -7.86 1.19
N ILE A 6 -20.73 -8.19 0.18
CA ILE A 6 -20.19 -7.25 -0.82
C ILE A 6 -21.29 -6.48 -1.58
N ARG A 7 -22.47 -7.09 -1.73
CA ARG A 7 -23.59 -6.43 -2.43
C ARG A 7 -24.00 -5.10 -1.81
N LYS A 8 -23.89 -4.95 -0.49
CA LYS A 8 -24.18 -3.68 0.18
C LYS A 8 -23.20 -2.60 -0.23
N VAL A 9 -21.91 -2.94 -0.27
CA VAL A 9 -20.85 -2.01 -0.66
C VAL A 9 -20.95 -1.61 -2.13
N LEU A 10 -21.26 -2.56 -3.01
CA LEU A 10 -21.38 -2.30 -4.46
C LEU A 10 -22.64 -1.52 -4.84
N ASN A 11 -23.64 -1.44 -3.96
CA ASN A 11 -24.85 -0.65 -4.17
C ASN A 11 -24.73 0.80 -3.67
N GLU A 12 -23.62 1.16 -3.02
CA GLU A 12 -23.37 2.52 -2.57
C GLU A 12 -22.78 3.37 -3.73
N GLU A 13 -23.06 4.67 -3.71
CA GLU A 13 -22.37 5.61 -4.58
C GLU A 13 -20.91 5.75 -4.10
N LEU A 14 -20.02 5.08 -4.82
CA LEU A 14 -18.59 5.08 -4.49
C LEU A 14 -17.86 6.16 -5.29
N THR A 15 -17.13 7.00 -4.60
CA THR A 15 -16.20 7.96 -5.20
C THR A 15 -14.83 7.29 -5.34
N ILE A 16 -14.32 7.21 -6.57
CA ILE A 16 -13.03 6.56 -6.88
C ILE A 16 -11.84 7.47 -6.53
N PHE A 17 -12.05 8.77 -6.43
CA PHE A 17 -10.96 9.71 -6.22
C PHE A 17 -11.43 11.01 -5.59
N LYS A 18 -10.78 11.45 -4.51
CA LYS A 18 -10.91 12.80 -3.96
C LYS A 18 -9.82 13.70 -4.53
N LYS A 19 -10.20 14.79 -5.20
CA LYS A 19 -9.25 15.80 -5.68
C LYS A 19 -8.57 16.60 -4.57
N LYS A 20 -9.12 16.61 -3.36
CA LYS A 20 -8.65 17.44 -2.27
C LYS A 20 -7.94 16.58 -1.22
N ARG A 21 -6.64 16.85 -1.03
CA ARG A 21 -5.84 16.24 0.01
C ARG A 21 -6.33 16.69 1.38
N HIS A 22 -6.63 15.76 2.26
CA HIS A 22 -6.82 16.07 3.67
C HIS A 22 -5.47 16.15 4.35
N LEU A 23 -5.16 17.30 4.94
CA LEU A 23 -4.00 17.43 5.82
C LEU A 23 -4.43 16.87 7.19
N LEU A 24 -3.80 15.79 7.59
CA LEU A 24 -4.00 15.21 8.91
C LEU A 24 -2.97 15.78 9.88
N GLU A 25 -3.40 16.10 11.09
CA GLU A 25 -2.52 16.54 12.16
C GLU A 25 -1.70 15.37 12.72
N PHE A 26 -0.49 15.64 13.21
CA PHE A 26 0.41 14.62 13.77
C PHE A 26 -0.25 13.76 14.83
N ASP A 27 -0.96 14.38 15.76
CA ASP A 27 -1.63 13.67 16.85
C ASP A 27 -2.68 12.66 16.41
N LYS A 28 -3.20 12.81 15.18
CA LYS A 28 -4.15 11.87 14.59
C LYS A 28 -3.48 10.72 13.84
N VAL A 29 -2.21 10.87 13.47
CA VAL A 29 -1.50 9.92 12.59
C VAL A 29 -0.45 9.12 13.35
N LYS A 30 0.13 9.67 14.42
CA LYS A 30 1.24 9.05 15.18
C LYS A 30 0.94 7.64 15.69
N ASP A 31 -0.31 7.38 16.08
CA ASP A 31 -0.71 6.10 16.64
C ASP A 31 -0.91 5.00 15.57
N PHE A 32 -0.85 5.37 14.29
CA PHE A 32 -0.91 4.43 13.18
C PHE A 32 0.45 3.85 12.81
N PHE A 33 1.53 4.44 13.28
CA PHE A 33 2.86 3.93 13.07
C PHE A 33 3.25 2.91 14.14
N LEU A 34 4.15 2.02 13.76
CA LEU A 34 4.72 1.07 14.72
C LEU A 34 5.52 1.82 15.78
N GLY A 35 5.00 1.82 17.01
CA GLY A 35 5.67 2.45 18.14
C GLY A 35 6.96 1.72 18.51
N GLY A 36 8.05 2.48 18.73
CA GLY A 36 9.32 1.95 19.21
C GLY A 36 10.16 1.19 18.18
N ILE A 37 9.73 1.12 16.93
CA ILE A 37 10.48 0.49 15.82
C ILE A 37 10.80 1.55 14.77
N GLU A 38 12.08 1.67 14.43
CA GLU A 38 12.48 2.46 13.27
C GLU A 38 12.13 1.71 11.98
N SER A 39 11.47 2.39 11.05
CA SER A 39 11.00 1.82 9.78
C SER A 39 11.19 2.79 8.62
N TYR A 40 11.33 2.25 7.40
CA TYR A 40 11.08 3.02 6.18
C TYR A 40 9.56 3.13 6.01
N LYS A 41 9.05 4.34 5.78
CA LYS A 41 7.61 4.57 5.76
C LYS A 41 7.14 5.04 4.39
N ILE A 42 6.08 4.40 3.87
CA ILE A 42 5.33 4.88 2.73
C ILE A 42 3.88 5.08 3.21
N VAL A 43 3.43 6.32 3.22
CA VAL A 43 2.11 6.68 3.76
C VAL A 43 1.20 7.16 2.63
N PHE A 44 0.00 6.60 2.61
CA PHE A 44 -1.08 7.01 1.71
C PHE A 44 -2.26 7.51 2.52
N ILE A 45 -2.76 8.70 2.18
CA ILE A 45 -3.97 9.28 2.76
C ILE A 45 -5.01 9.38 1.64
N ASP A 46 -6.18 8.77 1.83
CA ASP A 46 -7.23 8.68 0.82
C ASP A 46 -6.72 8.17 -0.54
N GLY A 47 -5.78 7.21 -0.51
CA GLY A 47 -5.15 6.62 -1.68
C GLY A 47 -4.09 7.50 -2.36
N MET A 48 -3.72 8.65 -1.79
CA MET A 48 -2.68 9.54 -2.28
C MET A 48 -1.43 9.47 -1.40
N TYR A 49 -0.26 9.41 -2.04
CA TYR A 49 1.01 9.45 -1.33
C TYR A 49 1.19 10.73 -0.52
N ASP A 50 1.62 10.58 0.73
CA ASP A 50 1.94 11.68 1.62
C ASP A 50 3.43 11.75 1.94
N PRO A 51 4.18 12.71 1.34
CA PRO A 51 5.62 12.84 1.59
C PRO A 51 5.96 13.37 2.98
N LEU A 52 5.02 14.03 3.68
CA LEU A 52 5.27 14.56 5.03
C LEU A 52 5.43 13.44 6.06
N TRP A 53 4.68 12.35 5.88
CA TRP A 53 4.68 11.21 6.80
C TRP A 53 5.51 10.04 6.28
N SER A 54 6.08 10.16 5.08
CA SER A 54 6.89 9.12 4.47
C SER A 54 8.38 9.34 4.70
N SER A 55 9.12 8.25 4.85
CA SER A 55 10.58 8.22 4.99
C SER A 55 11.10 7.00 4.23
N THR A 56 11.46 7.21 2.96
CA THR A 56 11.76 6.13 2.01
C THR A 56 13.22 6.02 1.59
N THR A 57 14.09 6.91 2.12
CA THR A 57 15.50 6.93 1.70
C THR A 57 16.25 5.72 2.24
N HIS A 58 16.77 4.90 1.33
CA HIS A 58 17.64 3.77 1.63
C HIS A 58 18.75 3.66 0.58
N GLU A 59 19.99 3.43 1.03
CA GLU A 59 21.10 3.13 0.13
C GLU A 59 21.05 1.64 -0.26
N GLY A 60 20.96 1.35 -1.55
CA GLY A 60 21.01 0.00 -2.09
C GLY A 60 19.67 -0.70 -2.29
N ALA A 61 18.53 -0.08 -1.97
CA ALA A 61 17.21 -0.57 -2.35
C ALA A 61 16.31 0.58 -2.83
N ASP A 62 15.40 0.30 -3.73
CA ASP A 62 14.41 1.29 -4.19
C ASP A 62 13.13 1.12 -3.36
N ILE A 63 12.80 2.13 -2.56
CA ILE A 63 11.56 2.20 -1.75
C ILE A 63 10.87 3.51 -2.15
N CYS A 64 9.81 3.44 -2.93
CA CYS A 64 9.14 4.63 -3.47
C CYS A 64 7.70 4.34 -3.87
N ILE A 65 7.04 5.30 -4.49
CA ILE A 65 5.68 5.14 -5.01
C ILE A 65 5.67 4.50 -6.39
N LEU A 66 4.67 3.68 -6.65
CA LEU A 66 4.55 2.91 -7.89
C LEU A 66 4.42 3.83 -9.11
N SER A 67 3.66 4.92 -9.04
CA SER A 67 3.49 5.87 -10.14
C SER A 67 4.82 6.44 -10.63
N SER A 68 5.73 6.79 -9.72
CA SER A 68 7.06 7.32 -10.09
C SER A 68 7.90 6.30 -10.85
N VAL A 69 7.69 5.01 -10.59
CA VAL A 69 8.41 3.90 -11.25
C VAL A 69 7.82 3.60 -12.62
N LEU A 70 6.49 3.64 -12.75
CA LEU A 70 5.79 3.42 -14.02
C LEU A 70 6.18 4.45 -15.09
N GLU A 71 6.45 5.68 -14.69
CA GLU A 71 6.86 6.77 -15.58
C GLU A 71 8.38 6.79 -15.85
N ASN A 72 9.17 6.03 -15.09
CA ASN A 72 10.62 6.07 -15.15
C ASN A 72 11.21 4.94 -16.03
N LYS A 73 11.87 5.32 -17.10
CA LYS A 73 12.51 4.38 -18.05
C LYS A 73 13.52 3.43 -17.38
N LYS A 74 14.16 3.83 -16.27
CA LYS A 74 15.08 2.97 -15.49
C LYS A 74 14.44 1.64 -15.12
N TYR A 75 13.15 1.66 -14.79
CA TYR A 75 12.41 0.50 -14.31
C TYR A 75 11.61 -0.24 -15.39
N GLY A 76 11.67 0.19 -16.65
CA GLY A 76 10.85 -0.36 -17.73
C GLY A 76 10.94 -1.90 -17.85
N ASN A 77 12.14 -2.47 -17.76
CA ASN A 77 12.34 -3.92 -17.81
C ASN A 77 11.74 -4.64 -16.59
N VAL A 78 11.90 -4.06 -15.40
CA VAL A 78 11.37 -4.62 -14.14
C VAL A 78 9.86 -4.60 -14.15
N ILE A 79 9.27 -3.46 -14.52
CA ILE A 79 7.83 -3.30 -14.62
C ILE A 79 7.23 -4.26 -15.64
N SER A 80 7.77 -4.35 -16.85
CA SER A 80 7.26 -5.24 -17.89
C SER A 80 7.31 -6.72 -17.50
N LYS A 81 8.29 -7.08 -16.67
CA LYS A 81 8.47 -8.47 -16.21
C LYS A 81 7.53 -8.86 -15.08
N TYR A 82 7.22 -7.95 -14.15
CA TYR A 82 6.55 -8.31 -12.91
C TYR A 82 5.18 -7.64 -12.71
N TYR A 83 5.01 -6.38 -13.15
CA TYR A 83 3.76 -5.67 -12.94
C TYR A 83 2.60 -6.32 -13.67
N ASN A 84 1.51 -6.55 -12.98
CA ASN A 84 0.31 -7.22 -13.46
C ASN A 84 0.49 -8.69 -13.92
N LYS A 85 1.63 -9.34 -13.64
CA LYS A 85 1.88 -10.73 -14.06
C LYS A 85 1.30 -11.77 -13.11
N LEU A 86 1.07 -11.42 -11.85
CA LEU A 86 0.53 -12.31 -10.83
C LEU A 86 -0.99 -12.17 -10.66
N ILE A 87 -1.61 -11.35 -11.48
CA ILE A 87 -3.05 -11.11 -11.40
C ILE A 87 -3.81 -12.32 -11.91
N ASN A 88 -4.76 -12.79 -11.12
CA ASN A 88 -5.75 -13.73 -11.58
C ASN A 88 -6.86 -13.01 -12.36
N GLU A 89 -6.78 -13.01 -13.68
CA GLU A 89 -7.75 -12.34 -14.56
C GLU A 89 -9.19 -12.92 -14.46
N LYS A 90 -9.37 -14.04 -13.77
CA LYS A 90 -10.69 -14.64 -13.52
C LYS A 90 -11.37 -14.06 -12.29
N GLU A 91 -10.65 -13.29 -11.49
CA GLU A 91 -11.19 -12.69 -10.26
C GLU A 91 -11.62 -11.24 -10.48
N SER A 92 -12.91 -10.98 -10.31
CA SER A 92 -13.52 -9.66 -10.53
C SER A 92 -12.87 -8.55 -9.69
N PHE A 93 -12.46 -8.84 -8.45
CA PHE A 93 -11.79 -7.86 -7.60
C PHE A 93 -10.37 -7.54 -8.06
N SER A 94 -9.65 -8.51 -8.57
CA SER A 94 -8.33 -8.29 -9.16
C SER A 94 -8.41 -7.42 -10.41
N LEU A 95 -9.43 -7.63 -11.24
CA LEU A 95 -9.70 -6.78 -12.40
C LEU A 95 -10.14 -5.38 -11.99
N LEU A 96 -11.02 -5.26 -10.99
CA LEU A 96 -11.45 -3.97 -10.44
C LEU A 96 -10.25 -3.17 -9.93
N ASN A 97 -9.39 -3.82 -9.12
CA ASN A 97 -8.18 -3.19 -8.63
C ASN A 97 -7.26 -2.76 -9.79
N SER A 98 -7.05 -3.63 -10.80
CA SER A 98 -6.23 -3.30 -11.97
C SER A 98 -6.76 -2.08 -12.73
N SER A 99 -8.09 -1.94 -12.83
CA SER A 99 -8.73 -0.86 -13.60
C SER A 99 -8.69 0.49 -12.88
N PHE A 100 -8.70 0.49 -11.55
CA PHE A 100 -8.83 1.70 -10.74
C PHE A 100 -7.62 2.03 -9.88
N THR A 101 -6.56 1.20 -9.93
CA THR A 101 -5.30 1.51 -9.23
C THR A 101 -4.73 2.83 -9.74
N LYS A 102 -4.49 3.74 -8.79
CA LYS A 102 -3.84 5.03 -9.05
C LYS A 102 -2.45 5.08 -8.46
N GLU A 103 -2.29 4.47 -7.28
CA GLU A 103 -1.06 4.57 -6.50
C GLU A 103 -0.83 3.29 -5.69
N GLY A 104 0.39 3.14 -5.22
CA GLY A 104 0.82 2.08 -4.32
C GLY A 104 2.31 2.14 -4.03
N ALA A 105 2.80 1.21 -3.24
CA ALA A 105 4.21 1.12 -2.92
C ALA A 105 4.97 0.34 -4.00
N PHE A 106 6.19 0.78 -4.30
CA PHE A 106 7.18 0.03 -5.03
C PHE A 106 8.39 -0.23 -4.14
N ILE A 107 8.71 -1.50 -3.96
CA ILE A 107 9.85 -1.93 -3.16
C ILE A 107 10.67 -2.89 -4.00
N HIS A 108 11.91 -2.54 -4.28
CA HIS A 108 12.85 -3.40 -5.01
C HIS A 108 14.13 -3.53 -4.18
N VAL A 109 14.38 -4.75 -3.72
CA VAL A 109 15.58 -5.09 -2.95
C VAL A 109 16.49 -5.92 -3.84
N PRO A 110 17.62 -5.37 -4.27
CA PRO A 110 18.57 -6.04 -5.16
C PRO A 110 19.20 -7.28 -4.53
N LYS A 111 19.82 -8.08 -5.38
CA LYS A 111 20.54 -9.30 -4.98
C LYS A 111 21.54 -9.06 -3.86
N ASN A 112 21.51 -9.94 -2.86
CA ASN A 112 22.35 -9.94 -1.67
C ASN A 112 22.22 -8.69 -0.77
N VAL A 113 21.13 -7.94 -0.89
CA VAL A 113 20.80 -6.83 0.01
C VAL A 113 19.80 -7.32 1.05
N GLU A 114 20.06 -6.97 2.31
CA GLU A 114 19.16 -7.17 3.43
C GLU A 114 18.78 -5.80 4.01
N LEU A 115 17.48 -5.51 4.12
CA LEU A 115 17.03 -4.30 4.76
C LEU A 115 17.13 -4.45 6.28
N GLU A 116 17.84 -3.52 6.92
CA GLU A 116 18.01 -3.51 8.38
C GLU A 116 16.74 -3.13 9.13
N LYS A 117 15.87 -2.34 8.50
CA LYS A 117 14.62 -1.86 9.07
C LYS A 117 13.45 -2.36 8.25
N PRO A 118 12.29 -2.63 8.86
CA PRO A 118 11.09 -2.97 8.11
C PRO A 118 10.62 -1.81 7.23
N VAL A 119 9.94 -2.14 6.15
CA VAL A 119 9.17 -1.18 5.35
C VAL A 119 7.73 -1.19 5.83
N GLU A 120 7.25 -0.07 6.28
CA GLU A 120 5.90 0.14 6.75
C GLU A 120 5.09 0.87 5.68
N ILE A 121 4.07 0.20 5.14
CA ILE A 121 3.12 0.75 4.19
C ILE A 121 1.84 1.07 4.97
N VAL A 122 1.48 2.34 5.06
CA VAL A 122 0.35 2.79 5.86
C VAL A 122 -0.70 3.44 4.97
N HIS A 123 -1.88 2.88 4.96
CA HIS A 123 -3.05 3.42 4.26
C HIS A 123 -4.03 4.01 5.28
N ILE A 124 -4.31 5.30 5.15
CA ILE A 124 -5.23 6.04 6.03
C ILE A 124 -6.40 6.53 5.19
N ASN A 125 -7.60 6.07 5.54
CA ASN A 125 -8.83 6.67 5.05
C ASN A 125 -9.25 7.77 6.03
N SER A 126 -9.19 9.02 5.58
CA SER A 126 -9.48 10.18 6.43
C SER A 126 -10.95 10.32 6.80
N GLY A 127 -11.82 9.49 6.20
CA GLY A 127 -13.25 9.62 6.35
C GLY A 127 -13.82 10.78 5.54
N GLY A 128 -15.10 11.08 5.73
CA GLY A 128 -15.80 12.19 5.08
C GLY A 128 -17.22 11.82 4.68
N GLU A 129 -17.92 12.75 4.03
CA GLU A 129 -19.33 12.61 3.66
C GLU A 129 -19.59 11.60 2.53
N SER A 130 -18.56 11.26 1.73
CA SER A 130 -18.68 10.32 0.61
C SER A 130 -17.89 9.04 0.86
N SER A 131 -18.48 7.89 0.52
CA SER A 131 -17.81 6.60 0.53
C SER A 131 -16.72 6.56 -0.54
N LEU A 132 -15.47 6.29 -0.14
CA LEU A 132 -14.33 6.18 -1.05
C LEU A 132 -14.06 4.72 -1.38
N MET A 133 -13.88 4.45 -2.67
CA MET A 133 -13.32 3.19 -3.14
C MET A 133 -11.83 3.39 -3.41
N LEU A 134 -11.00 2.90 -2.52
CA LEU A 134 -9.54 2.93 -2.65
C LEU A 134 -9.05 1.60 -3.22
N GLN A 135 -8.19 1.67 -4.24
CA GLN A 135 -7.65 0.50 -4.93
C GLN A 135 -6.11 0.60 -5.00
N PRO A 136 -5.42 0.53 -3.84
CA PRO A 136 -3.97 0.54 -3.82
C PRO A 136 -3.43 -0.75 -4.44
N ARG A 137 -2.24 -0.64 -5.04
CA ARG A 137 -1.50 -1.79 -5.54
C ARG A 137 -0.02 -1.62 -5.29
N SER A 138 0.55 -2.49 -4.51
CA SER A 138 1.99 -2.50 -4.26
C SER A 138 2.69 -3.52 -5.16
N LEU A 139 3.93 -3.22 -5.53
CA LEU A 139 4.82 -4.14 -6.22
C LEU A 139 6.10 -4.31 -5.39
N VAL A 140 6.29 -5.52 -4.89
CA VAL A 140 7.46 -5.90 -4.10
C VAL A 140 8.30 -6.90 -4.89
N ILE A 141 9.57 -6.62 -5.05
CA ILE A 141 10.52 -7.45 -5.76
C ILE A 141 11.73 -7.70 -4.86
N LEU A 142 11.91 -8.95 -4.50
CA LEU A 142 13.08 -9.41 -3.76
C LEU A 142 13.93 -10.26 -4.70
N GLU A 143 15.16 -9.81 -4.97
CA GLU A 143 16.09 -10.57 -5.79
C GLU A 143 16.78 -11.68 -4.98
N LYS A 144 17.54 -12.51 -5.67
CA LYS A 144 18.22 -13.67 -5.04
C LYS A 144 19.04 -13.27 -3.81
N ASN A 145 18.84 -13.98 -2.70
CA ASN A 145 19.50 -13.76 -1.41
C ASN A 145 19.24 -12.36 -0.80
N SER A 146 18.18 -11.68 -1.18
CA SER A 146 17.76 -10.45 -0.52
C SER A 146 16.78 -10.75 0.59
N LYS A 147 16.67 -9.83 1.56
CA LYS A 147 15.71 -9.91 2.66
C LYS A 147 15.09 -8.56 2.96
N ALA A 148 13.79 -8.57 3.23
CA ALA A 148 13.05 -7.43 3.73
C ALA A 148 11.90 -7.90 4.61
N GLN A 149 11.53 -7.08 5.57
CA GLN A 149 10.29 -7.21 6.31
C GLN A 149 9.35 -6.09 5.87
N ILE A 150 8.13 -6.44 5.49
CA ILE A 150 7.13 -5.49 5.01
C ILE A 150 5.91 -5.62 5.90
N ILE A 151 5.41 -4.48 6.36
CA ILE A 151 4.23 -4.39 7.21
C ILE A 151 3.28 -3.44 6.52
N GLU A 152 2.13 -3.94 6.09
CA GLU A 152 1.08 -3.14 5.47
C GLU A 152 -0.09 -2.99 6.44
N SER A 153 -0.55 -1.77 6.64
CA SER A 153 -1.61 -1.44 7.58
C SER A 153 -2.64 -0.52 6.95
N HIS A 154 -3.91 -0.77 7.24
CA HIS A 154 -5.04 0.01 6.77
C HIS A 154 -5.82 0.58 7.95
N TYR A 155 -6.05 1.88 7.95
CA TYR A 155 -6.77 2.58 9.00
C TYR A 155 -7.90 3.43 8.43
N SER A 156 -8.99 3.54 9.17
CA SER A 156 -10.07 4.47 8.88
C SER A 156 -10.28 5.41 10.05
N LEU A 157 -10.29 6.72 9.76
CA LEU A 157 -10.69 7.75 10.71
C LEU A 157 -12.20 7.98 10.57
N ASN A 158 -12.96 7.67 11.61
CA ASN A 158 -14.36 8.10 11.65
C ASN A 158 -14.42 9.54 12.13
N VAL A 159 -15.10 10.41 11.40
CA VAL A 159 -15.32 11.82 11.75
C VAL A 159 -16.10 11.96 13.06
N ASN A 160 -16.80 10.91 13.50
CA ASN A 160 -17.57 10.82 14.74
C ASN A 160 -16.97 9.82 15.74
N GLU A 161 -15.78 10.12 16.24
CA GLU A 161 -15.27 9.57 17.51
C GLU A 161 -15.10 8.06 17.67
N LYS A 162 -14.46 7.31 16.84
CA LYS A 162 -13.71 6.12 17.30
C LYS A 162 -12.82 5.60 16.20
N ILE A 163 -11.55 5.48 16.50
CA ILE A 163 -10.58 4.75 15.66
C ILE A 163 -10.97 3.27 15.66
N HIS A 164 -11.53 2.79 14.55
CA HIS A 164 -11.60 1.36 14.29
C HIS A 164 -10.32 0.99 13.53
N SER A 165 -9.40 0.35 14.24
CA SER A 165 -8.20 -0.21 13.62
C SER A 165 -8.43 -1.68 13.30
N ASP A 166 -8.71 -2.00 12.05
CA ASP A 166 -8.50 -3.35 11.56
C ASP A 166 -7.03 -3.45 11.14
N LYS A 167 -6.22 -3.99 12.03
CA LYS A 167 -4.81 -4.26 11.73
C LYS A 167 -4.73 -5.58 10.97
N HIS A 168 -4.57 -5.50 9.67
CA HIS A 168 -4.12 -6.64 8.87
C HIS A 168 -2.63 -6.49 8.64
N SER A 169 -1.84 -7.37 9.21
CA SER A 169 -0.42 -7.48 8.88
C SER A 169 -0.26 -8.57 7.82
N THR A 170 0.24 -8.20 6.67
CA THR A 170 0.55 -9.13 5.59
C THR A 170 2.03 -9.46 5.63
N TYR A 171 2.36 -10.72 5.90
CA TYR A 171 3.73 -11.21 5.81
C TYR A 171 3.99 -11.76 4.40
N VAL A 172 5.03 -11.26 3.75
CA VAL A 172 5.49 -11.78 2.46
C VAL A 172 6.68 -12.71 2.72
N ASP A 173 6.48 -14.00 2.48
CA ASP A 173 7.57 -14.98 2.57
C ASP A 173 8.59 -14.74 1.43
N PRO A 174 9.84 -14.41 1.75
CA PRO A 174 10.86 -14.10 0.74
C PRO A 174 11.30 -15.32 -0.09
N LEU A 175 10.95 -16.54 0.33
CA LEU A 175 11.32 -17.76 -0.39
C LEU A 175 10.28 -18.21 -1.41
N THR A 176 9.01 -17.88 -1.19
CA THR A 176 7.89 -18.40 -1.99
C THR A 176 7.14 -17.33 -2.75
N ASN A 177 7.39 -16.04 -2.53
CA ASN A 177 6.56 -14.92 -3.01
C ASN A 177 5.07 -15.07 -2.67
N THR A 178 4.75 -15.88 -1.67
CA THR A 178 3.38 -16.08 -1.21
C THR A 178 3.06 -15.10 -0.11
N VAL A 179 1.95 -14.41 -0.27
CA VAL A 179 1.32 -13.59 0.76
C VAL A 179 0.53 -14.54 1.65
N THR A 180 0.92 -14.66 2.92
CA THR A 180 0.08 -15.33 3.94
C THR A 180 -0.59 -14.25 4.77
N GLU A 181 -1.92 -14.27 4.78
CA GLU A 181 -2.78 -13.46 5.67
C GLU A 181 -2.74 -13.99 7.09
#